data_590f580a48a49e58536c4e29eefcbd7c
#
_entry.id   590f580a48a49e58536c4e29eefcbd7c
#
_cell.length_a   1.000
_cell.length_b   1.000
_cell.length_c   1.000
_cell.angle_alpha   90.00
_cell.angle_beta   90.00
_cell.angle_gamma   90.00
#
_symmetry.space_group_name_H-M   'P 1'
#
loop_
_entity.id
_entity.type
_entity.pdbx_description
1 polymer ?
#
loop_
_entity_poly.entity_id
_entity_poly.type
_entity_poly.pdbx_seq_one_letter_code
_entity_poly.pdbx_strand_id
1 'polypeptide(L)'
;MQALPPAASQALRALGENLAVARIRRRESQRAWAKRLGISVPTLIRMERGDAGVSVGIYATALWLMGRVGALPTVAAPAEDKGALESDVRSALKRRAVRSAASVEARLARGKRAKKQVRT
;
A
#
# COMPACT_ATOMS: atom_id res chain seq x y z
N MET A 1 13.41 4.06 -19.74
CA MET A 1 12.65 4.32 -18.51
C MET A 1 12.22 5.78 -18.50
N GLN A 2 10.95 6.04 -18.31
CA GLN A 2 10.46 7.41 -18.20
C GLN A 2 10.90 8.03 -16.87
N ALA A 3 11.36 9.28 -16.92
CA ALA A 3 11.70 10.01 -15.72
C ALA A 3 10.42 10.29 -14.90
N LEU A 4 10.53 10.23 -13.58
CA LEU A 4 9.42 10.58 -12.70
C LEU A 4 9.16 12.09 -12.76
N PRO A 5 7.92 12.52 -12.58
CA PRO A 5 7.64 13.93 -12.30
C PRO A 5 8.49 14.41 -11.11
N PRO A 6 9.00 15.66 -11.16
CA PRO A 6 9.85 16.17 -10.07
C PRO A 6 9.21 16.06 -8.68
N ALA A 7 7.90 16.29 -8.56
CA ALA A 7 7.20 16.17 -7.29
C ALA A 7 7.21 14.74 -6.76
N ALA A 8 7.10 13.75 -7.63
CA ALA A 8 7.16 12.33 -7.24
C ALA A 8 8.58 11.95 -6.79
N SER A 9 9.59 12.39 -7.51
CA SER A 9 11.00 12.16 -7.13
C SER A 9 11.34 12.77 -5.78
N GLN A 10 10.88 13.99 -5.53
CA GLN A 10 11.10 14.68 -4.26
C GLN A 10 10.38 13.99 -3.12
N ALA A 11 9.15 13.52 -3.34
CA ALA A 11 8.39 12.79 -2.33
C ALA A 11 9.09 11.47 -1.95
N LEU A 12 9.62 10.74 -2.94
CA LEU A 12 10.36 9.51 -2.67
C LEU A 12 11.66 9.77 -1.91
N ARG A 13 12.38 10.84 -2.26
CA ARG A 13 13.59 11.23 -1.53
C ARG A 13 13.29 11.57 -0.08
N ALA A 14 12.22 12.33 0.15
CA ALA A 14 11.77 12.67 1.51
C ALA A 14 11.38 11.42 2.29
N LEU A 15 10.68 10.48 1.65
CA LEU A 15 10.32 9.20 2.28
C LEU A 15 11.57 8.40 2.63
N GLY A 16 12.53 8.30 1.70
CA GLY A 16 13.79 7.58 1.95
C GLY A 16 14.58 8.18 3.11
N GLU A 17 14.69 9.51 3.17
CA GLU A 17 15.33 10.21 4.27
C GLU A 17 14.63 9.92 5.60
N ASN A 18 13.31 9.95 5.63
CA ASN A 18 12.53 9.65 6.83
C ASN A 18 12.72 8.20 7.28
N LEU A 19 12.84 7.27 6.34
CA LEU A 19 13.14 5.87 6.66
C LEU A 19 14.54 5.72 7.25
N ALA A 20 15.52 6.45 6.72
CA ALA A 20 16.88 6.47 7.25
C ALA A 20 16.90 7.04 8.68
N VAL A 21 16.19 8.13 8.92
CA VAL A 21 16.08 8.73 10.25
C VAL A 21 15.43 7.75 11.24
N ALA A 22 14.39 7.03 10.81
CA ALA A 22 13.74 6.02 11.66
C ALA A 22 14.70 4.91 12.08
N ARG A 23 15.56 4.47 11.15
CA ARG A 23 16.61 3.49 11.44
C ARG A 23 17.64 4.05 12.42
N ILE A 24 18.14 5.25 12.14
CA ILE A 24 19.16 5.91 12.97
C ILE A 24 18.68 6.15 14.39
N ARG A 25 17.43 6.58 14.56
CA ARG A 25 16.81 6.76 15.88
C ARG A 25 16.76 5.47 16.69
N ARG A 26 16.68 4.32 16.02
CA ARG A 26 16.69 3.00 16.64
C ARG A 26 18.11 2.47 16.84
N ARG A 27 19.11 3.27 16.49
CA ARG A 27 20.54 2.90 16.60
C ARG A 27 20.86 1.61 15.85
N GLU A 28 20.16 1.38 14.73
CA GLU A 28 20.38 0.23 13.88
C GLU A 28 21.33 0.60 12.73
N SER A 29 22.30 -0.29 12.48
CA SER A 29 23.16 -0.15 11.31
C SER A 29 22.38 -0.45 10.04
N GLN A 30 22.88 0.01 8.89
CA GLN A 30 22.32 -0.37 7.59
C GLN A 30 22.35 -1.89 7.41
N ARG A 31 23.43 -2.53 7.82
CA ARG A 31 23.58 -3.99 7.71
C ARG A 31 22.51 -4.74 8.52
N ALA A 32 22.31 -4.37 9.78
CA ALA A 32 21.32 -4.99 10.63
C ALA A 32 19.89 -4.73 10.11
N TRP A 33 19.62 -3.53 9.67
CA TRP A 33 18.30 -3.15 9.16
C TRP A 33 17.97 -3.88 7.85
N ALA A 34 18.94 -3.94 6.92
CA ALA A 34 18.80 -4.69 5.67
C ALA A 34 18.49 -6.16 5.93
N LYS A 35 19.17 -6.77 6.89
CA LYS A 35 18.93 -8.16 7.30
C LYS A 35 17.49 -8.35 7.78
N ARG A 36 16.97 -7.43 8.60
CA ARG A 36 15.60 -7.48 9.10
C ARG A 36 14.57 -7.29 7.97
N LEU A 37 14.88 -6.49 6.97
CA LEU A 37 14.04 -6.27 5.80
C LEU A 37 14.14 -7.39 4.77
N GLY A 38 15.12 -8.27 4.89
CA GLY A 38 15.38 -9.33 3.92
C GLY A 38 15.93 -8.84 2.60
N ILE A 39 16.69 -7.74 2.62
CA ILE A 39 17.28 -7.13 1.43
C ILE A 39 18.79 -6.97 1.59
N SER A 40 19.48 -6.71 0.47
CA SER A 40 20.91 -6.39 0.50
C SER A 40 21.14 -4.96 1.00
N VAL A 41 22.34 -4.70 1.52
CA VAL A 41 22.74 -3.35 1.93
C VAL A 41 22.67 -2.36 0.78
N PRO A 42 23.16 -2.67 -0.44
CA PRO A 42 22.98 -1.75 -1.58
C PRO A 42 21.52 -1.40 -1.86
N THR A 43 20.60 -2.36 -1.74
CA THR A 43 19.16 -2.09 -1.91
C THR A 43 18.64 -1.17 -0.81
N LEU A 44 19.06 -1.39 0.43
CA LEU A 44 18.71 -0.50 1.54
C LEU A 44 19.18 0.94 1.28
N ILE A 45 20.42 1.10 0.83
CA ILE A 45 20.98 2.42 0.52
C ILE A 45 20.16 3.11 -0.57
N ARG A 46 19.77 2.37 -1.61
CA ARG A 46 18.92 2.90 -2.69
C ARG A 46 17.55 3.31 -2.15
N MET A 47 16.93 2.51 -1.29
CA MET A 47 15.65 2.83 -0.65
C MET A 47 15.77 4.13 0.18
N GLU A 48 16.82 4.25 0.98
CA GLU A 48 17.04 5.44 1.82
C GLU A 48 17.36 6.69 1.00
N ARG A 49 17.73 6.54 -0.27
CA ARG A 49 17.87 7.64 -1.24
C ARG A 49 16.58 7.94 -1.99
N GLY A 50 15.53 7.16 -1.77
CA GLY A 50 14.25 7.32 -2.45
C GLY A 50 14.28 6.84 -3.89
N ASP A 51 15.06 5.81 -4.20
CA ASP A 51 15.17 5.26 -5.56
C ASP A 51 13.84 4.66 -6.00
N ALA A 52 13.33 5.12 -7.14
CA ALA A 52 12.09 4.64 -7.73
C ALA A 52 12.18 3.21 -8.24
N GLY A 53 13.38 2.69 -8.48
CA GLY A 53 13.61 1.31 -8.91
C GLY A 53 13.49 0.29 -7.80
N VAL A 54 13.47 0.71 -6.54
CA VAL A 54 13.21 -0.17 -5.40
C VAL A 54 11.70 -0.43 -5.33
N SER A 55 11.30 -1.68 -5.14
CA SER A 55 9.89 -2.04 -5.16
C SER A 55 9.10 -1.36 -4.03
N VAL A 56 7.83 -1.07 -4.28
CA VAL A 56 6.93 -0.54 -3.26
C VAL A 56 6.79 -1.52 -2.09
N GLY A 57 6.91 -2.82 -2.34
CA GLY A 57 6.87 -3.84 -1.29
C GLY A 57 8.00 -3.68 -0.28
N ILE A 58 9.18 -3.30 -0.72
CA ILE A 58 10.32 -3.03 0.18
C ILE A 58 10.05 -1.79 1.02
N TYR A 59 9.55 -0.70 0.41
CA TYR A 59 9.14 0.49 1.15
C TYR A 59 8.05 0.17 2.18
N ALA A 60 7.06 -0.61 1.78
CA ALA A 60 5.98 -1.01 2.68
C ALA A 60 6.49 -1.84 3.87
N THR A 61 7.44 -2.75 3.62
CA THR A 61 8.07 -3.55 4.67
C THR A 61 8.84 -2.67 5.65
N ALA A 62 9.57 -1.67 5.15
CA ALA A 62 10.27 -0.71 5.99
C ALA A 62 9.30 0.10 6.86
N LEU A 63 8.20 0.55 6.30
CA LEU A 63 7.14 1.24 7.03
C LEU A 63 6.51 0.34 8.10
N TRP A 64 6.31 -0.92 7.78
CA TRP A 64 5.81 -1.91 8.75
C TRP A 64 6.79 -2.08 9.91
N LEU A 65 8.08 -2.18 9.60
CA LEU A 65 9.12 -2.36 10.62
C LEU A 65 9.20 -1.18 11.59
N MET A 66 8.91 0.04 11.12
CA MET A 66 8.86 1.23 11.97
C MET A 66 7.47 1.53 12.53
N GLY A 67 6.50 0.65 12.31
CA GLY A 67 5.15 0.80 12.87
C GLY A 67 4.25 1.80 12.14
N ARG A 68 4.55 2.13 10.87
CA ARG A 68 3.83 3.16 10.12
C ARG A 68 3.15 2.65 8.84
N VAL A 69 3.10 1.35 8.63
CA VAL A 69 2.48 0.79 7.41
C VAL A 69 1.00 1.16 7.28
N GLY A 70 0.32 1.38 8.39
CA GLY A 70 -1.09 1.79 8.39
C GLY A 70 -1.37 3.12 7.72
N ALA A 71 -0.36 3.98 7.56
CA ALA A 71 -0.49 5.23 6.82
C ALA A 71 -0.56 5.02 5.30
N LEU A 72 -0.03 3.91 4.80
CA LEU A 72 0.10 3.67 3.37
C LEU A 72 -1.26 3.59 2.64
N PRO A 73 -2.28 2.85 3.15
CA PRO A 73 -3.57 2.82 2.46
C PRO A 73 -4.28 4.16 2.39
N THR A 74 -3.94 5.09 3.29
CA THR A 74 -4.63 6.39 3.37
C THR A 74 -4.07 7.43 2.41
N VAL A 75 -2.90 7.18 1.81
CA VAL A 75 -2.23 8.13 0.92
C VAL A 75 -3.13 8.54 -0.25
N ALA A 76 -3.90 7.61 -0.79
CA ALA A 76 -4.83 7.88 -1.90
C ALA A 76 -6.30 7.80 -1.45
N ALA A 77 -6.56 8.02 -0.15
CA ALA A 77 -7.92 7.92 0.38
C ALA A 77 -8.85 8.94 -0.30
N PRO A 78 -10.09 8.54 -0.66
CA PRO A 78 -11.02 9.45 -1.32
C PRO A 78 -11.30 10.74 -0.55
N ALA A 79 -11.27 10.69 0.78
CA ALA A 79 -11.47 11.87 1.63
C ALA A 79 -10.35 12.91 1.49
N GLU A 80 -9.15 12.49 1.09
CA GLU A 80 -7.98 13.34 0.89
C GLU A 80 -7.88 13.85 -0.56
N ASP A 81 -8.67 13.30 -1.47
CA ASP A 81 -8.69 13.72 -2.86
C ASP A 81 -9.59 14.94 -3.00
N LYS A 82 -8.98 16.12 -2.94
CA LYS A 82 -9.68 17.42 -3.08
C LYS A 82 -9.94 17.81 -4.53
N GLY A 83 -9.62 16.91 -5.47
CA GLY A 83 -9.85 17.17 -6.89
C GLY A 83 -11.33 17.25 -7.23
N ALA A 84 -11.64 17.78 -8.40
CA ALA A 84 -13.00 18.01 -8.90
C ALA A 84 -13.81 16.74 -9.14
N LEU A 85 -13.34 15.60 -8.71
CA LEU A 85 -13.87 14.28 -9.07
C LEU A 85 -14.53 13.55 -7.90
N GLU A 86 -14.87 14.28 -6.84
CA GLU A 86 -15.51 13.67 -5.66
C GLU A 86 -16.80 12.92 -6.03
N SER A 87 -17.61 13.48 -6.91
CA SER A 87 -18.83 12.80 -7.39
C SER A 87 -18.52 11.54 -8.20
N ASP A 88 -17.46 11.55 -9.02
CA ASP A 88 -17.05 10.40 -9.81
C ASP A 88 -16.49 9.30 -8.92
N VAL A 89 -15.73 9.66 -7.90
CA VAL A 89 -15.23 8.71 -6.90
C VAL A 89 -16.39 8.05 -6.16
N ARG A 90 -17.37 8.84 -5.71
CA ARG A 90 -18.59 8.30 -5.08
C ARG A 90 -19.31 7.33 -5.99
N SER A 91 -19.46 7.69 -7.27
CA SER A 91 -20.11 6.83 -8.26
C SER A 91 -19.35 5.52 -8.45
N ALA A 92 -18.02 5.57 -8.52
CA ALA A 92 -17.17 4.40 -8.67
C ALA A 92 -17.28 3.46 -7.45
N LEU A 93 -17.23 4.02 -6.23
CA LEU A 93 -17.39 3.26 -4.99
C LEU A 93 -18.79 2.64 -4.87
N LYS A 94 -19.81 3.38 -5.26
CA LYS A 94 -21.20 2.91 -5.27
C LYS A 94 -21.37 1.71 -6.21
N ARG A 95 -20.78 1.78 -7.41
CA ARG A 95 -20.81 0.67 -8.36
C ARG A 95 -20.09 -0.57 -7.82
N ARG A 96 -18.96 -0.39 -7.15
CA ARG A 96 -18.21 -1.48 -6.51
C ARG A 96 -19.02 -2.14 -5.39
N ALA A 97 -19.66 -1.35 -4.54
CA ALA A 97 -20.50 -1.85 -3.45
C ALA A 97 -21.69 -2.66 -3.97
N VAL A 98 -22.35 -2.17 -5.02
CA VAL A 98 -23.46 -2.89 -5.66
C VAL A 98 -23.01 -4.24 -6.21
N ARG A 99 -21.85 -4.29 -6.88
CA ARG A 99 -21.28 -5.55 -7.38
C ARG A 99 -20.96 -6.53 -6.26
N SER A 100 -20.40 -6.06 -5.16
CA SER A 100 -20.09 -6.88 -4.00
C SER A 100 -21.34 -7.45 -3.36
N ALA A 101 -22.39 -6.64 -3.19
CA ALA A 101 -23.68 -7.08 -2.67
C ALA A 101 -24.31 -8.15 -3.57
N ALA A 102 -24.32 -7.94 -4.87
CA ALA A 102 -24.81 -8.91 -5.85
C ALA A 102 -24.05 -10.24 -5.76
N SER A 103 -22.73 -10.20 -5.60
CA SER A 103 -21.89 -11.38 -5.44
C SER A 103 -22.22 -12.15 -4.16
N VAL A 104 -22.44 -11.46 -3.06
CA VAL A 104 -22.83 -12.07 -1.77
C VAL A 104 -24.20 -12.71 -1.89
N GLU A 105 -25.16 -12.02 -2.46
CA GLU A 105 -26.52 -12.56 -2.69
C GLU A 105 -26.47 -13.82 -3.55
N ALA A 106 -25.69 -13.81 -4.63
CA ALA A 106 -25.52 -14.97 -5.49
C ALA A 106 -24.92 -16.17 -4.74
N ARG A 107 -23.96 -15.94 -3.84
CA ARG A 107 -23.38 -16.99 -3.00
C ARG A 107 -24.41 -17.56 -2.02
N LEU A 108 -25.19 -16.69 -1.36
CA LEU A 108 -26.23 -17.10 -0.43
C LEU A 108 -27.31 -17.91 -1.13
N ALA A 109 -27.75 -17.49 -2.32
CA ALA A 109 -28.72 -18.23 -3.11
C ALA A 109 -28.21 -19.62 -3.48
N ARG A 110 -26.96 -19.76 -3.87
CA ARG A 110 -26.33 -21.05 -4.17
C ARG A 110 -26.24 -21.93 -2.91
N GLY A 111 -25.89 -21.37 -1.78
CA GLY A 111 -25.85 -22.08 -0.51
C GLY A 111 -27.19 -22.61 -0.07
N LYS A 112 -28.26 -21.84 -0.22
CA LYS A 112 -29.63 -22.27 0.07
C LYS A 112 -30.07 -23.40 -0.85
N ARG A 113 -29.75 -23.33 -2.15
CA ARG A 113 -30.08 -24.42 -3.10
C ARG A 113 -29.35 -25.72 -2.75
N ALA A 114 -28.05 -25.63 -2.41
CA ALA A 114 -27.28 -26.80 -1.99
C ALA A 114 -27.87 -27.46 -0.75
N LYS A 115 -28.25 -26.70 0.27
CA LYS A 115 -28.90 -27.21 1.49
C LYS A 115 -30.23 -27.87 1.18
N LYS A 116 -31.04 -27.31 0.28
CA LYS A 116 -32.30 -27.86 -0.12
C LYS A 116 -32.16 -29.20 -0.84
N GLN A 117 -31.12 -29.34 -1.69
CA GLN A 117 -30.82 -30.60 -2.38
C GLN A 117 -30.37 -31.71 -1.42
N VAL A 118 -29.61 -31.37 -0.40
CA VAL A 118 -29.09 -32.32 0.59
C VAL A 118 -30.23 -32.88 1.48
N ARG A 119 -31.33 -32.14 1.69
CA ARG A 119 -32.46 -32.54 2.50
C ARG A 119 -33.47 -33.47 1.78
N THR A 120 -33.35 -33.56 0.47
CA THR A 120 -34.19 -34.46 -0.33
C THR A 120 -33.46 -35.77 -0.63
#